data_107946d25095d09af428c73e59d1a68f
#
_entry.id   107946d25095d09af428c73e59d1a68f
#
_cell.length_a   1.000
_cell.length_b   1.000
_cell.length_c   1.000
_cell.angle_alpha   90.00
_cell.angle_beta   90.00
_cell.angle_gamma   90.00
#
_symmetry.space_group_name_H-M   'P 1'
#
loop_
_entity.id
_entity.type
_entity.pdbx_description
1 polymer ?
#
loop_
_entity_poly.entity_id
_entity_poly.type
_entity_poly.pdbx_seq_one_letter_code
_entity_poly.pdbx_strand_id
1 'polypeptide(L)'
;MARAAVPAVSPFAQTVGYSRAVRDGRHVYVSGTAPVGIESDDPYEQAKRCLEIILDALRELGAGSEHVVRTRSFIVDPSDWEAVGRAHGEVFGSVLPATSMLVISGLLDPAWKVEIEADALLPQ
;
A
#
# COMPACT_ATOMS: atom_id res chain seq x y z
N MET A 1 -7.53 -17.60 -16.99
CA MET A 1 -7.76 -17.56 -15.56
C MET A 1 -8.59 -16.35 -15.18
N ALA A 2 -9.55 -16.52 -14.30
CA ALA A 2 -10.42 -15.45 -13.90
C ALA A 2 -9.68 -14.41 -13.06
N ARG A 3 -10.11 -13.18 -13.21
CA ARG A 3 -9.63 -12.06 -12.40
C ARG A 3 -10.31 -12.10 -11.04
N ALA A 4 -9.54 -11.90 -9.98
CA ALA A 4 -10.02 -11.82 -8.60
C ALA A 4 -9.73 -10.44 -8.02
N ALA A 5 -10.56 -10.01 -7.08
CA ALA A 5 -10.41 -8.69 -6.49
C ALA A 5 -10.79 -8.70 -5.01
N VAL A 6 -10.17 -7.79 -4.24
CA VAL A 6 -10.55 -7.49 -2.87
C VAL A 6 -11.30 -6.15 -2.89
N PRO A 7 -12.54 -6.10 -2.39
CA PRO A 7 -13.31 -4.85 -2.40
C PRO A 7 -12.66 -3.75 -1.58
N ALA A 8 -12.75 -2.53 -2.07
CA ALA A 8 -12.33 -1.35 -1.32
C ALA A 8 -13.45 -0.94 -0.36
N VAL A 9 -13.06 -0.50 0.84
CA VAL A 9 -14.00 -0.04 1.87
C VAL A 9 -13.88 1.47 2.11
N SER A 10 -13.08 2.14 1.29
CA SER A 10 -12.91 3.59 1.35
C SER A 10 -14.21 4.31 0.97
N PRO A 11 -14.52 5.46 1.58
CA PRO A 11 -15.67 6.27 1.17
C PRO A 11 -15.59 6.77 -0.28
N PHE A 12 -14.39 6.74 -0.88
CA PHE A 12 -14.17 7.18 -2.26
C PHE A 12 -14.36 6.06 -3.28
N ALA A 13 -14.44 4.80 -2.84
CA ALA A 13 -14.38 3.64 -3.73
C ALA A 13 -15.52 3.61 -4.74
N GLN A 14 -16.74 3.90 -4.32
CA GLN A 14 -17.91 3.83 -5.19
C GLN A 14 -17.86 4.91 -6.27
N THR A 15 -17.46 6.11 -5.91
CA THR A 15 -17.35 7.22 -6.87
C THR A 15 -16.23 6.99 -7.88
N VAL A 16 -15.06 6.58 -7.38
CA VAL A 16 -13.86 6.37 -8.22
C VAL A 16 -13.96 5.09 -9.02
N GLY A 17 -14.54 4.04 -8.45
CA GLY A 17 -14.70 2.76 -9.13
C GLY A 17 -13.44 1.90 -9.10
N TYR A 18 -12.94 1.55 -7.91
CA TYR A 18 -11.73 0.75 -7.78
C TYR A 18 -11.89 -0.35 -6.73
N SER A 19 -11.01 -1.34 -6.83
CA SER A 19 -10.86 -2.42 -5.84
C SER A 19 -9.67 -2.12 -4.93
N ARG A 20 -9.64 -2.71 -3.73
CA ARG A 20 -8.46 -2.61 -2.85
C ARG A 20 -7.25 -3.25 -3.50
N ALA A 21 -7.44 -4.38 -4.15
CA ALA A 21 -6.40 -5.09 -4.88
C ALA A 21 -7.04 -5.96 -5.95
N VAL A 22 -6.25 -6.29 -6.97
CA VAL A 22 -6.68 -7.11 -8.11
C VAL A 22 -5.60 -8.14 -8.39
N ARG A 23 -6.02 -9.39 -8.63
CA ARG A 23 -5.13 -10.43 -9.16
C ARG A 23 -5.60 -10.82 -10.55
N ASP A 24 -4.65 -10.84 -11.49
CA ASP A 24 -4.88 -11.31 -12.85
C ASP A 24 -3.75 -12.28 -13.20
N GLY A 25 -4.06 -13.59 -13.23
CA GLY A 25 -3.02 -14.60 -13.38
C GLY A 25 -2.06 -14.61 -12.20
N ARG A 26 -0.76 -14.37 -12.47
CA ARG A 26 0.26 -14.24 -11.44
C ARG A 26 0.51 -12.78 -11.00
N HIS A 27 -0.13 -11.81 -11.61
CA HIS A 27 0.05 -10.40 -11.30
C HIS A 27 -0.94 -9.95 -10.24
N VAL A 28 -0.44 -9.31 -9.19
CA VAL A 28 -1.27 -8.76 -8.12
C VAL A 28 -0.95 -7.28 -7.97
N TYR A 29 -2.00 -6.46 -7.99
CA TYR A 29 -1.86 -5.00 -7.88
C TYR A 29 -2.65 -4.53 -6.68
N VAL A 30 -1.99 -3.85 -5.76
CA VAL A 30 -2.65 -3.24 -4.62
C VAL A 30 -2.75 -1.75 -4.86
N SER A 31 -3.97 -1.24 -4.82
CA SER A 31 -4.26 0.19 -5.00
C SER A 31 -3.57 1.04 -3.96
N GLY A 32 -3.46 2.34 -4.24
CA GLY A 32 -3.01 3.31 -3.26
C GLY A 32 -3.76 3.12 -1.95
N THR A 33 -3.02 2.92 -0.86
CA THR A 33 -3.56 2.50 0.41
C THR A 33 -3.24 3.55 1.47
N ALA A 34 -4.30 4.13 2.04
CA ALA A 34 -4.23 5.15 3.08
C ALA A 34 -4.33 4.51 4.47
N PRO A 35 -3.94 5.24 5.53
CA PRO A 35 -3.94 4.68 6.90
C PRO A 35 -5.33 4.71 7.54
N VAL A 36 -6.31 4.10 6.89
CA VAL A 36 -7.69 4.06 7.41
C VAL A 36 -7.79 3.20 8.67
N GLY A 37 -8.67 3.58 9.57
CA GLY A 37 -8.96 2.81 10.78
C GLY A 37 -8.07 3.15 11.97
N ILE A 38 -7.19 4.14 11.85
CA ILE A 38 -6.44 4.69 12.98
C ILE A 38 -6.55 6.21 13.00
N GLU A 39 -6.31 6.81 14.15
CA GLU A 39 -6.38 8.27 14.34
C GLU A 39 -5.03 8.86 14.75
N SER A 40 -3.94 8.20 14.41
CA SER A 40 -2.60 8.68 14.72
C SER A 40 -2.14 9.69 13.67
N ASP A 41 -1.44 10.74 14.10
CA ASP A 41 -0.75 11.67 13.23
C ASP A 41 0.75 11.37 13.11
N ASP A 42 1.21 10.25 13.68
CA ASP A 42 2.58 9.79 13.55
C ASP A 42 2.79 9.15 12.18
N PRO A 43 3.71 9.67 11.35
CA PRO A 43 3.92 9.11 10.01
C PRO A 43 4.37 7.65 10.01
N TYR A 44 5.11 7.21 11.02
CA TYR A 44 5.48 5.80 11.15
C TYR A 44 4.25 4.92 11.36
N GLU A 45 3.38 5.30 12.30
CA GLU A 45 2.15 4.55 12.58
C GLU A 45 1.21 4.54 11.38
N GLN A 46 1.11 5.65 10.67
CA GLN A 46 0.31 5.73 9.46
C GLN A 46 0.85 4.80 8.37
N ALA A 47 2.17 4.83 8.13
CA ALA A 47 2.80 3.95 7.14
C ALA A 47 2.63 2.48 7.52
N LYS A 48 2.80 2.15 8.79
CA LYS A 48 2.60 0.79 9.29
C LYS A 48 1.18 0.31 9.02
N ARG A 49 0.19 1.19 9.24
CA ARG A 49 -1.21 0.84 8.97
C ARG A 49 -1.45 0.61 7.47
N CYS A 50 -0.91 1.45 6.61
CA CYS A 50 -0.98 1.23 5.16
C CYS A 50 -0.46 -0.16 4.79
N LEU A 51 0.69 -0.52 5.34
CA LEU A 51 1.34 -1.81 5.03
C LEU A 51 0.54 -2.99 5.58
N GLU A 52 -0.09 -2.87 6.74
CA GLU A 52 -0.98 -3.91 7.27
C GLU A 52 -2.13 -4.20 6.30
N ILE A 53 -2.75 -3.14 5.78
CA ILE A 53 -3.86 -3.27 4.83
C ILE A 53 -3.36 -3.93 3.54
N ILE A 54 -2.19 -3.52 3.05
CA ILE A 54 -1.58 -4.11 1.85
C ILE A 54 -1.32 -5.60 2.04
N LEU A 55 -0.72 -5.98 3.17
CA LEU A 55 -0.41 -7.39 3.44
C LEU A 55 -1.67 -8.24 3.55
N ASP A 56 -2.72 -7.71 4.17
CA ASP A 56 -4.00 -8.41 4.26
C ASP A 56 -4.62 -8.62 2.88
N ALA A 57 -4.58 -7.60 2.02
CA ALA A 57 -5.10 -7.69 0.66
C ALA A 57 -4.31 -8.72 -0.17
N LEU A 58 -2.99 -8.70 -0.06
CA LEU A 58 -2.14 -9.69 -0.72
C LEU A 58 -2.51 -11.11 -0.29
N ARG A 59 -2.68 -11.32 1.02
CA ARG A 59 -3.01 -12.64 1.57
C ARG A 59 -4.33 -13.15 1.01
N GLU A 60 -5.34 -12.30 0.91
CA GLU A 60 -6.64 -12.69 0.34
C GLU A 60 -6.53 -13.13 -1.11
N LEU A 61 -5.51 -12.67 -1.83
CA LEU A 61 -5.29 -13.02 -3.24
C LEU A 61 -4.20 -14.09 -3.42
N GLY A 62 -3.76 -14.73 -2.33
CA GLY A 62 -2.80 -15.82 -2.38
C GLY A 62 -1.35 -15.38 -2.46
N ALA A 63 -1.06 -14.12 -2.13
CA ALA A 63 0.29 -13.57 -2.16
C ALA A 63 0.77 -13.18 -0.76
N GLY A 64 2.03 -12.86 -0.62
CA GLY A 64 2.63 -12.35 0.60
C GLY A 64 3.69 -11.30 0.28
N SER A 65 4.32 -10.77 1.32
CA SER A 65 5.35 -9.76 1.16
C SER A 65 6.49 -10.22 0.26
N GLU A 66 6.83 -11.51 0.32
CA GLU A 66 7.90 -12.11 -0.48
C GLU A 66 7.65 -12.03 -1.99
N HIS A 67 6.42 -11.82 -2.41
CA HIS A 67 6.05 -11.71 -3.82
C HIS A 67 6.05 -10.27 -4.33
N VAL A 68 6.22 -9.28 -3.45
CA VAL A 68 6.19 -7.87 -3.85
C VAL A 68 7.43 -7.53 -4.64
N VAL A 69 7.24 -6.96 -5.83
CA VAL A 69 8.33 -6.57 -6.74
C VAL A 69 8.51 -5.07 -6.81
N ARG A 70 7.48 -4.29 -6.46
CA ARG A 70 7.54 -2.82 -6.48
C ARG A 70 6.60 -2.24 -5.45
N THR A 71 7.05 -1.17 -4.79
CA THR A 71 6.20 -0.30 -3.99
C THR A 71 6.41 1.15 -4.41
N ARG A 72 5.40 1.99 -4.18
CA ARG A 72 5.52 3.45 -4.26
C ARG A 72 4.88 4.03 -3.02
N SER A 73 5.64 4.87 -2.32
CA SER A 73 5.16 5.59 -1.14
C SER A 73 5.03 7.07 -1.49
N PHE A 74 3.87 7.64 -1.20
CA PHE A 74 3.58 9.05 -1.43
C PHE A 74 3.48 9.73 -0.08
N ILE A 75 4.32 10.74 0.17
CA ILE A 75 4.35 11.47 1.43
C ILE A 75 4.09 12.95 1.19
N VAL A 76 3.52 13.62 2.18
CA VAL A 76 3.16 15.04 2.07
C VAL A 76 4.28 15.93 2.57
N ASP A 77 5.02 15.49 3.59
CA ASP A 77 6.13 16.23 4.18
C ASP A 77 7.43 15.46 3.92
N PRO A 78 8.42 16.09 3.22
CA PRO A 78 9.70 15.39 2.95
C PRO A 78 10.41 14.93 4.22
N SER A 79 10.21 15.60 5.36
CA SER A 79 10.87 15.22 6.61
C SER A 79 10.35 13.90 7.19
N ASP A 80 9.24 13.36 6.67
CA ASP A 80 8.67 12.09 7.13
C ASP A 80 9.33 10.86 6.47
N TRP A 81 10.30 11.05 5.58
CA TRP A 81 10.85 9.94 4.80
C TRP A 81 11.48 8.85 5.66
N GLU A 82 12.16 9.21 6.74
CA GLU A 82 12.81 8.22 7.62
C GLU A 82 11.77 7.37 8.36
N ALA A 83 10.73 7.98 8.90
CA ALA A 83 9.67 7.28 9.63
C ALA A 83 8.93 6.31 8.70
N VAL A 84 8.54 6.78 7.51
CA VAL A 84 7.86 5.95 6.51
C VAL A 84 8.81 4.88 5.99
N GLY A 85 10.07 5.22 5.74
CA GLY A 85 11.09 4.28 5.29
C GLY A 85 11.34 3.17 6.32
N ARG A 86 11.34 3.51 7.61
CA ARG A 86 11.53 2.52 8.67
C ARG A 86 10.39 1.49 8.68
N ALA A 87 9.15 1.96 8.57
CA ALA A 87 7.99 1.06 8.50
C ALA A 87 8.09 0.14 7.27
N HIS A 88 8.45 0.69 6.12
CA HIS A 88 8.65 -0.06 4.88
C HIS A 88 9.76 -1.10 5.03
N GLY A 89 10.89 -0.72 5.61
CA GLY A 89 12.03 -1.60 5.82
C GLY A 89 11.72 -2.76 6.76
N GLU A 90 10.87 -2.54 7.77
CA GLU A 90 10.46 -3.62 8.68
C GLU A 90 9.69 -4.72 7.97
N VAL A 91 8.94 -4.37 6.93
CA VAL A 91 8.17 -5.34 6.14
C VAL A 91 9.01 -5.94 5.01
N PHE A 92 9.76 -5.11 4.30
CA PHE A 92 10.39 -5.48 3.04
C PHE A 92 11.92 -5.60 3.09
N GLY A 93 12.53 -5.45 4.27
CA GLY A 93 13.99 -5.44 4.40
C GLY A 93 14.67 -6.73 3.93
N SER A 94 13.97 -7.86 3.95
CA SER A 94 14.48 -9.14 3.44
C SER A 94 14.03 -9.44 2.01
N VAL A 95 13.09 -8.68 1.46
CA VAL A 95 12.56 -8.85 0.11
C VAL A 95 13.25 -7.92 -0.87
N LEU A 96 13.48 -6.68 -0.48
CA LEU A 96 14.15 -5.63 -1.26
C LEU A 96 13.48 -5.38 -2.60
N PRO A 97 12.19 -5.04 -2.64
CA PRO A 97 11.52 -4.70 -3.89
C PRO A 97 12.07 -3.40 -4.47
N ALA A 98 11.84 -3.18 -5.76
CA ALA A 98 12.03 -1.84 -6.32
C ALA A 98 11.08 -0.89 -5.61
N THR A 99 11.54 0.32 -5.28
CA THR A 99 10.67 1.28 -4.60
C THR A 99 11.00 2.71 -4.99
N SER A 100 9.99 3.56 -4.92
CA SER A 100 10.14 5.01 -5.01
C SER A 100 9.36 5.66 -3.87
N MET A 101 9.89 6.74 -3.34
CA MET A 101 9.19 7.56 -2.37
C MET A 101 9.08 8.97 -2.95
N LEU A 102 7.86 9.46 -3.09
CA LEU A 102 7.58 10.73 -3.76
C LEU A 102 6.91 11.69 -2.79
N VAL A 103 7.31 12.94 -2.86
CA VAL A 103 6.66 14.02 -2.11
C VAL A 103 5.57 14.61 -2.98
N ILE A 104 4.34 14.67 -2.45
CA ILE A 104 3.17 15.15 -3.16
C ILE A 104 2.51 16.31 -2.40
N SER A 105 1.59 17.01 -3.07
CA SER A 105 0.94 18.18 -2.48
C SER A 105 -0.02 17.83 -1.35
N GLY A 106 -0.64 16.66 -1.38
CA GLY A 106 -1.59 16.23 -0.36
C GLY A 106 -2.31 14.97 -0.78
N LEU A 107 -3.12 14.45 0.12
CA LEU A 107 -3.94 13.26 -0.07
C LEU A 107 -5.41 13.64 0.08
N LEU A 108 -6.32 12.70 -0.22
CA LEU A 108 -7.77 12.99 -0.21
C LEU A 108 -8.28 13.39 1.17
N ASP A 109 -7.71 12.82 2.23
CA ASP A 109 -8.00 13.25 3.59
C ASP A 109 -6.81 14.07 4.08
N PRO A 110 -7.02 15.31 4.57
CA PRO A 110 -5.91 16.15 5.02
C PRO A 110 -5.17 15.62 6.24
N ALA A 111 -5.74 14.65 6.97
CA ALA A 111 -5.06 14.01 8.09
C ALA A 111 -4.07 12.95 7.64
N TRP A 112 -4.14 12.48 6.40
CA TRP A 112 -3.23 11.46 5.88
C TRP A 112 -1.90 12.06 5.48
N LYS A 113 -0.82 11.46 5.96
CA LYS A 113 0.56 11.88 5.70
C LYS A 113 1.25 10.99 4.69
N VAL A 114 0.70 9.80 4.45
CA VAL A 114 1.31 8.81 3.57
C VAL A 114 0.24 7.94 2.92
N GLU A 115 0.54 7.51 1.69
CA GLU A 115 -0.22 6.50 0.96
C GLU A 115 0.78 5.59 0.26
N ILE A 116 0.52 4.28 0.23
CA ILE A 116 1.44 3.30 -0.35
C ILE A 116 0.68 2.38 -1.29
N GLU A 117 1.29 2.05 -2.42
CA GLU A 117 0.79 1.05 -3.36
C GLU A 117 1.84 -0.02 -3.59
N ALA A 118 1.42 -1.19 -4.06
CA ALA A 118 2.33 -2.31 -4.27
C ALA A 118 1.92 -3.15 -5.47
N ASP A 119 2.93 -3.68 -6.16
CA ASP A 119 2.76 -4.67 -7.22
C ASP A 119 3.47 -5.95 -6.79
N ALA A 120 2.81 -7.09 -6.97
CA ALA A 120 3.38 -8.39 -6.64
C ALA A 120 3.28 -9.34 -7.82
N LEU A 121 4.18 -10.32 -7.86
CA LEU A 121 4.23 -11.32 -8.91
C LEU A 121 4.36 -12.69 -8.27
N LEU A 122 3.34 -13.52 -8.48
CA LEU A 122 3.33 -14.87 -7.96
C LEU A 122 4.22 -15.79 -8.79
N PRO A 123 4.80 -16.84 -8.19
CA PRO A 123 5.57 -17.81 -8.97
C PRO A 123 4.65 -18.57 -9.94
N GLN A 124 5.26 -19.08 -10.98
CA GLN A 124 4.53 -19.88 -11.96
C GLN A 124 4.07 -21.21 -11.39
#